data_b19fd45fa86987b618d271e0cdee98cf
#
_entry.id   b19fd45fa86987b618d271e0cdee98cf
#
_cell.length_a   1.000
_cell.length_b   1.000
_cell.length_c   1.000
_cell.angle_alpha   90.00
_cell.angle_beta   90.00
_cell.angle_gamma   90.00
#
_symmetry.space_group_name_H-M   'P 1'
#
loop_
_entity.id
_entity.type
_entity.pdbx_description
1 polymer ?
#
loop_
_entity_poly.entity_id
_entity_poly.type
_entity_poly.pdbx_seq_one_letter_code
_entity_poly.pdbx_strand_id
1 'polypeptide(L)'
;PIPPEIENPELLGINKEPYHATLMPYANLQEALVAKRHASSLCRSLNGQWKFNWVPTPEQRPVDFYKPGFDVSDWKEIPVPANWEVHGYGTPFYRNLGYTIKKDYPNVMSEPEKWYTSYKERNPVGSYRRDFEVPADWQGRRNFITFDGVDCAFFLWINGEKVGFSVNSRNAAEFDL
;
A
#
# COMPACT_ATOMS: atom_id res chain seq x y z
N PRO A 1 -12.00 -14.30 7.07
CA PRO A 1 -12.48 -14.22 5.70
C PRO A 1 -11.67 -13.23 4.88
N ILE A 2 -11.55 -13.45 3.58
CA ILE A 2 -10.93 -12.53 2.63
C ILE A 2 -11.89 -11.36 2.44
N PRO A 3 -11.40 -10.11 2.36
CA PRO A 3 -12.26 -8.97 2.08
C PRO A 3 -12.93 -9.09 0.70
N PRO A 4 -14.24 -8.86 0.60
CA PRO A 4 -14.98 -9.03 -0.66
C PRO A 4 -14.51 -8.09 -1.77
N GLU A 5 -13.89 -6.98 -1.44
CA GLU A 5 -13.33 -6.04 -2.40
C GLU A 5 -12.24 -6.69 -3.28
N ILE A 6 -11.44 -7.60 -2.71
CA ILE A 6 -10.37 -8.30 -3.44
C ILE A 6 -10.95 -9.30 -4.44
N GLU A 7 -12.12 -9.87 -4.14
CA GLU A 7 -12.80 -10.86 -4.99
C GLU A 7 -13.64 -10.20 -6.10
N ASN A 8 -13.75 -8.87 -6.14
CA ASN A 8 -14.52 -8.16 -7.15
C ASN A 8 -13.60 -7.56 -8.24
N PRO A 9 -13.49 -8.17 -9.42
CA PRO A 9 -12.62 -7.69 -10.49
C PRO A 9 -13.08 -6.37 -11.12
N GLU A 10 -14.31 -5.93 -10.88
CA GLU A 10 -14.83 -4.64 -11.37
C GLU A 10 -14.48 -3.48 -10.42
N LEU A 11 -14.09 -3.79 -9.17
CA LEU A 11 -13.78 -2.78 -8.18
C LEU A 11 -12.29 -2.43 -8.20
N LEU A 12 -11.94 -1.32 -8.83
CA LEU A 12 -10.56 -0.87 -8.98
C LEU A 12 -10.06 0.04 -7.84
N GLY A 13 -10.96 0.50 -6.98
CA GLY A 13 -10.63 1.33 -5.83
C GLY A 13 -11.87 1.80 -5.06
N ILE A 14 -11.64 2.20 -3.81
CA ILE A 14 -12.64 2.84 -2.94
C ILE A 14 -12.01 4.13 -2.41
N ASN A 15 -12.73 5.24 -2.49
CA ASN A 15 -12.28 6.58 -2.07
C ASN A 15 -10.94 7.01 -2.68
N LYS A 16 -10.57 6.42 -3.79
CA LYS A 16 -9.37 6.78 -4.53
C LYS A 16 -9.67 7.92 -5.49
N GLU A 17 -8.85 8.96 -5.48
CA GLU A 17 -8.95 10.06 -6.43
C GLU A 17 -8.81 9.56 -7.88
N PRO A 18 -9.47 10.20 -8.85
CA PRO A 18 -9.28 9.90 -10.25
C PRO A 18 -7.81 10.03 -10.67
N TYR A 19 -7.37 9.21 -11.61
CA TYR A 19 -6.00 9.31 -12.13
C TYR A 19 -5.75 10.68 -12.78
N HIS A 20 -4.61 11.27 -12.44
CA HIS A 20 -4.17 12.55 -12.99
C HIS A 20 -2.65 12.57 -13.15
N ALA A 21 -2.14 13.53 -13.92
CA ALA A 21 -0.71 13.78 -13.99
C ALA A 21 -0.15 14.15 -12.62
N THR A 22 1.09 13.77 -12.34
CA THR A 22 1.75 14.10 -11.08
C THR A 22 1.77 15.62 -10.87
N LEU A 23 1.17 16.06 -9.79
CA LEU A 23 1.19 17.44 -9.32
C LEU A 23 2.01 17.57 -8.06
N MET A 24 2.68 18.71 -7.91
CA MET A 24 3.37 19.06 -6.68
C MET A 24 2.95 20.47 -6.28
N PRO A 25 2.23 20.61 -5.16
CA PRO A 25 1.88 21.92 -4.64
C PRO A 25 3.13 22.60 -4.04
N TYR A 26 3.23 23.90 -4.25
CA TYR A 26 4.26 24.74 -3.63
C TYR A 26 3.59 25.95 -2.99
N ALA A 27 4.10 26.40 -1.84
CA ALA A 27 3.51 27.51 -1.12
C ALA A 27 3.71 28.87 -1.85
N ASN A 28 4.76 28.95 -2.66
CA ASN A 28 5.13 30.19 -3.37
C ASN A 28 5.96 29.89 -4.62
N LEU A 29 6.16 30.92 -5.45
CA LEU A 29 6.90 30.84 -6.70
C LEU A 29 8.38 30.45 -6.50
N GLN A 30 9.02 30.92 -5.43
CA GLN A 30 10.43 30.61 -5.15
C GLN A 30 10.63 29.11 -4.91
N GLU A 31 9.76 28.49 -4.10
CA GLU A 31 9.77 27.05 -3.91
C GLU A 31 9.55 26.29 -5.23
N ALA A 32 8.59 26.74 -6.02
CA ALA A 32 8.27 26.12 -7.31
C ALA A 32 9.46 26.19 -8.29
N LEU A 33 10.17 27.30 -8.33
CA LEU A 33 11.33 27.48 -9.24
C LEU A 33 12.52 26.61 -8.85
N VAL A 34 12.64 26.21 -7.59
CA VAL A 34 13.66 25.23 -7.16
C VAL A 34 13.39 23.85 -7.74
N ALA A 35 12.14 23.54 -8.08
CA ALA A 35 11.67 22.30 -8.74
C ALA A 35 12.09 21.00 -8.00
N LYS A 36 12.27 21.06 -6.69
CA LYS A 36 12.58 19.90 -5.86
C LYS A 36 11.32 19.40 -5.17
N ARG A 37 10.77 18.29 -5.66
CA ARG A 37 9.50 17.70 -5.22
C ARG A 37 9.39 17.61 -3.69
N HIS A 38 10.39 17.03 -3.03
CA HIS A 38 10.36 16.80 -1.58
C HIS A 38 10.86 18.00 -0.74
N ALA A 39 11.15 19.13 -1.38
CA ALA A 39 11.52 20.38 -0.68
C ALA A 39 10.35 21.35 -0.54
N SER A 40 9.18 21.01 -1.08
CA SER A 40 7.96 21.80 -0.87
C SER A 40 7.56 21.77 0.59
N SER A 41 7.22 22.93 1.16
CA SER A 41 6.64 23.04 2.51
C SER A 41 5.26 22.39 2.62
N LEU A 42 4.61 22.15 1.47
CA LEU A 42 3.32 21.46 1.36
C LEU A 42 3.44 19.95 1.05
N CYS A 43 4.63 19.40 1.18
CA CYS A 43 4.88 17.99 0.95
C CYS A 43 5.67 17.37 2.11
N ARG A 44 5.21 16.24 2.63
CA ARG A 44 5.92 15.46 3.63
C ARG A 44 6.09 14.03 3.17
N SER A 45 7.33 13.58 3.09
CA SER A 45 7.62 12.19 2.75
C SER A 45 7.34 11.28 3.94
N LEU A 46 6.64 10.18 3.69
CA LEU A 46 6.47 9.08 4.63
C LEU A 46 7.44 7.92 4.36
N ASN A 47 8.42 8.12 3.47
CA ASN A 47 9.48 7.14 3.26
C ASN A 47 10.31 6.93 4.53
N GLY A 48 10.86 5.75 4.70
CA GLY A 48 11.69 5.40 5.87
C GLY A 48 11.29 4.08 6.49
N GLN A 49 11.60 3.87 7.75
CA GLN A 49 11.29 2.61 8.45
C GLN A 49 9.82 2.56 8.86
N TRP A 50 9.16 1.43 8.54
CA TRP A 50 7.79 1.13 8.91
C TRP A 50 7.74 -0.18 9.68
N LYS A 51 6.89 -0.29 10.68
CA LYS A 51 6.56 -1.57 11.29
C LYS A 51 5.92 -2.48 10.26
N PHE A 52 6.37 -3.74 10.23
CA PHE A 52 6.01 -4.69 9.18
C PHE A 52 5.75 -6.08 9.73
N ASN A 53 4.65 -6.67 9.31
CA ASN A 53 4.33 -8.07 9.56
C ASN A 53 3.99 -8.74 8.23
N TRP A 54 4.68 -9.82 7.91
CA TRP A 54 4.46 -10.61 6.72
C TRP A 54 3.90 -11.98 7.07
N VAL A 55 2.93 -12.44 6.30
CA VAL A 55 2.33 -13.78 6.44
C VAL A 55 2.19 -14.44 5.07
N PRO A 56 2.38 -15.77 4.98
CA PRO A 56 2.37 -16.49 3.71
C PRO A 56 0.98 -16.65 3.09
N THR A 57 -0.09 -16.46 3.86
CA THR A 57 -1.47 -16.58 3.38
C THR A 57 -2.38 -15.53 3.99
N PRO A 58 -3.44 -15.11 3.31
CA PRO A 58 -4.37 -14.08 3.80
C PRO A 58 -5.07 -14.43 5.12
N GLU A 59 -5.28 -15.73 5.38
CA GLU A 59 -5.95 -16.20 6.59
C GLU A 59 -5.14 -15.92 7.86
N GLN A 60 -3.83 -15.84 7.74
CA GLN A 60 -2.91 -15.62 8.86
C GLN A 60 -2.69 -14.15 9.19
N ARG A 61 -3.22 -13.24 8.36
CA ARG A 61 -3.01 -11.81 8.59
C ARG A 61 -3.63 -11.34 9.91
N PRO A 62 -3.01 -10.38 10.61
CA PRO A 62 -3.60 -9.77 11.79
C PRO A 62 -4.77 -8.86 11.35
N VAL A 63 -6.02 -9.34 11.50
CA VAL A 63 -7.22 -8.66 10.97
C VAL A 63 -7.54 -7.32 11.62
N ASP A 64 -7.07 -7.11 12.85
CA ASP A 64 -7.34 -5.91 13.65
C ASP A 64 -6.15 -4.95 13.78
N PHE A 65 -5.09 -5.17 13.01
CA PHE A 65 -3.84 -4.42 13.13
C PHE A 65 -3.98 -2.91 12.92
N TYR A 66 -5.02 -2.48 12.22
CA TYR A 66 -5.32 -1.07 11.96
C TYR A 66 -5.85 -0.30 13.18
N LYS A 67 -6.32 -1.02 14.21
CA LYS A 67 -6.85 -0.39 15.43
C LYS A 67 -5.73 0.33 16.19
N PRO A 68 -5.95 1.55 16.69
CA PRO A 68 -4.90 2.32 17.38
C PRO A 68 -4.25 1.60 18.57
N GLY A 69 -5.03 0.80 19.33
CA GLY A 69 -4.53 0.05 20.47
C GLY A 69 -3.91 -1.32 20.15
N PHE A 70 -3.80 -1.70 18.88
CA PHE A 70 -3.18 -2.96 18.50
C PHE A 70 -1.67 -2.90 18.73
N ASP A 71 -1.13 -3.87 19.49
CA ASP A 71 0.30 -3.93 19.79
C ASP A 71 1.10 -4.43 18.59
N VAL A 72 2.04 -3.62 18.15
CA VAL A 72 2.98 -3.91 17.05
C VAL A 72 4.45 -3.88 17.53
N SER A 73 4.68 -3.94 18.83
CA SER A 73 6.03 -3.89 19.43
C SER A 73 6.95 -4.97 18.89
N ASP A 74 6.43 -6.18 18.69
CA ASP A 74 7.19 -7.33 18.18
C ASP A 74 7.37 -7.33 16.66
N TRP A 75 6.73 -6.40 15.94
CA TRP A 75 6.87 -6.32 14.50
C TRP A 75 8.26 -5.86 14.11
N LYS A 76 8.77 -6.45 13.03
CA LYS A 76 10.03 -6.00 12.43
C LYS A 76 9.83 -4.63 11.76
N GLU A 77 10.95 -4.06 11.34
CA GLU A 77 10.94 -2.86 10.52
C GLU A 77 11.41 -3.18 9.11
N ILE A 78 10.83 -2.50 8.13
CA ILE A 78 11.21 -2.57 6.73
C ILE A 78 11.34 -1.14 6.18
N PRO A 79 12.35 -0.85 5.35
CA PRO A 79 12.38 0.42 4.65
C PRO A 79 11.23 0.50 3.63
N VAL A 80 10.63 1.67 3.52
CA VAL A 80 9.62 1.97 2.49
C VAL A 80 10.12 3.20 1.72
N PRO A 81 10.19 3.16 0.38
CA PRO A 81 9.80 2.05 -0.51
C PRO A 81 10.79 0.89 -0.53
N ALA A 82 10.29 -0.33 -0.59
CA ALA A 82 11.08 -1.53 -0.83
C ALA A 82 10.20 -2.69 -1.30
N ASN A 83 10.81 -3.67 -1.99
CA ASN A 83 10.21 -4.97 -2.17
C ASN A 83 10.57 -5.85 -0.98
N TRP A 84 9.61 -6.46 -0.33
CA TRP A 84 9.85 -7.25 0.89
C TRP A 84 10.73 -8.49 0.65
N GLU A 85 10.74 -9.03 -0.58
CA GLU A 85 11.55 -10.19 -0.94
C GLU A 85 13.06 -9.91 -0.80
N VAL A 86 13.50 -8.69 -1.10
CA VAL A 86 14.93 -8.32 -0.93
C VAL A 86 15.31 -8.13 0.54
N HIS A 87 14.31 -8.11 1.43
CA HIS A 87 14.48 -8.07 2.88
C HIS A 87 14.24 -9.42 3.56
N GLY A 88 14.16 -10.50 2.76
CA GLY A 88 14.07 -11.87 3.26
C GLY A 88 12.67 -12.36 3.57
N TYR A 89 11.64 -11.69 3.07
CA TYR A 89 10.24 -12.11 3.23
C TYR A 89 9.70 -12.72 1.95
N GLY A 90 9.19 -13.93 2.04
CA GLY A 90 8.65 -14.64 0.88
C GLY A 90 9.72 -15.09 -0.12
N THR A 91 9.25 -15.45 -1.30
CA THR A 91 10.09 -15.94 -2.40
C THR A 91 9.97 -15.00 -3.59
N PRO A 92 11.08 -14.45 -4.11
CA PRO A 92 11.04 -13.60 -5.28
C PRO A 92 10.66 -14.40 -6.53
N PHE A 93 9.69 -13.88 -7.29
CA PHE A 93 9.28 -14.47 -8.55
C PHE A 93 9.73 -13.62 -9.73
N TYR A 94 10.24 -14.30 -10.73
CA TYR A 94 10.39 -13.71 -12.04
C TYR A 94 9.50 -14.44 -13.05
N ARG A 95 8.55 -13.72 -13.63
CA ARG A 95 7.78 -14.19 -14.79
C ARG A 95 7.65 -13.08 -15.81
N ASN A 96 7.94 -13.42 -17.04
CA ASN A 96 7.75 -12.54 -18.18
C ASN A 96 6.45 -12.85 -18.96
N LEU A 97 5.83 -14.00 -18.70
CA LEU A 97 4.59 -14.41 -19.33
C LEU A 97 3.60 -14.95 -18.28
N GLY A 98 2.39 -14.41 -18.30
CA GLY A 98 1.30 -14.83 -17.42
C GLY A 98 1.44 -14.32 -15.98
N TYR A 99 0.56 -14.79 -15.13
CA TYR A 99 0.49 -14.42 -13.72
C TYR A 99 0.98 -15.56 -12.83
N THR A 100 1.44 -15.22 -11.64
CA THR A 100 1.86 -16.18 -10.61
C THR A 100 0.68 -16.84 -9.91
N ILE A 101 -0.53 -16.37 -10.18
CA ILE A 101 -1.78 -16.87 -9.63
C ILE A 101 -2.62 -17.52 -10.75
N LYS A 102 -3.40 -18.53 -10.40
CA LYS A 102 -4.38 -19.12 -11.29
C LYS A 102 -5.51 -18.09 -11.54
N LYS A 103 -5.86 -17.91 -12.80
CA LYS A 103 -7.05 -17.12 -13.18
C LYS A 103 -8.27 -18.03 -13.10
N ASP A 104 -9.18 -17.70 -12.21
CA ASP A 104 -10.40 -18.46 -12.00
C ASP A 104 -11.57 -17.48 -11.79
N TYR A 105 -11.96 -16.83 -12.88
CA TYR A 105 -13.03 -15.83 -12.82
C TYR A 105 -14.34 -16.42 -12.30
N PRO A 106 -15.05 -15.71 -11.40
CA PRO A 106 -14.76 -14.35 -10.91
C PRO A 106 -13.77 -14.29 -9.73
N ASN A 107 -13.24 -15.42 -9.28
CA ASN A 107 -12.36 -15.48 -8.11
C ASN A 107 -10.95 -15.01 -8.47
N VAL A 108 -10.46 -14.00 -7.77
CA VAL A 108 -9.10 -13.47 -7.94
C VAL A 108 -8.09 -14.08 -6.98
N MET A 109 -8.57 -14.74 -5.92
CA MET A 109 -7.77 -15.36 -4.85
C MET A 109 -7.78 -16.89 -4.92
N SER A 110 -7.81 -17.47 -6.12
CA SER A 110 -7.75 -18.92 -6.28
C SER A 110 -6.38 -19.50 -5.88
N GLU A 111 -6.34 -20.80 -5.57
CA GLU A 111 -5.09 -21.47 -5.25
C GLU A 111 -4.10 -21.39 -6.42
N PRO A 112 -2.80 -21.10 -6.15
CA PRO A 112 -1.78 -21.11 -7.19
C PRO A 112 -1.57 -22.54 -7.72
N GLU A 113 -1.00 -22.64 -8.92
CA GLU A 113 -0.63 -23.92 -9.51
C GLU A 113 0.39 -24.64 -8.61
N LYS A 114 0.22 -25.96 -8.39
CA LYS A 114 1.05 -26.75 -7.46
C LYS A 114 2.54 -26.82 -7.82
N TRP A 115 2.86 -26.57 -9.09
CA TRP A 115 4.23 -26.56 -9.57
C TRP A 115 4.99 -25.27 -9.29
N TYR A 116 4.32 -24.24 -8.74
CA TYR A 116 5.00 -23.04 -8.26
C TYR A 116 5.81 -23.31 -7.00
N THR A 117 6.99 -22.74 -6.94
CA THR A 117 7.85 -22.80 -5.75
C THR A 117 7.18 -22.16 -4.53
N SER A 118 6.29 -21.22 -4.76
CA SER A 118 5.53 -20.50 -3.73
C SER A 118 4.17 -21.11 -3.40
N TYR A 119 3.91 -22.34 -3.80
CA TYR A 119 2.62 -22.97 -3.48
C TYR A 119 2.24 -22.90 -2.00
N LYS A 120 3.25 -22.84 -1.10
CA LYS A 120 3.06 -22.68 0.34
C LYS A 120 2.81 -21.23 0.76
N GLU A 121 3.15 -20.27 -0.09
CA GLU A 121 3.02 -18.83 0.15
C GLU A 121 1.90 -18.29 -0.77
N ARG A 122 0.67 -18.73 -0.49
CA ARG A 122 -0.49 -18.42 -1.32
C ARG A 122 -1.00 -17.03 -1.04
N ASN A 123 -0.71 -16.08 -1.94
CA ASN A 123 -1.11 -14.67 -1.81
C ASN A 123 -0.63 -14.05 -0.49
N PRO A 124 0.68 -13.95 -0.28
CA PRO A 124 1.24 -13.42 0.97
C PRO A 124 0.71 -12.01 1.25
N VAL A 125 0.61 -11.67 2.52
CA VAL A 125 0.12 -10.38 2.96
C VAL A 125 1.17 -9.67 3.81
N GLY A 126 1.48 -8.43 3.43
CA GLY A 126 2.25 -7.50 4.23
C GLY A 126 1.34 -6.52 4.96
N SER A 127 1.42 -6.48 6.27
CA SER A 127 0.78 -5.46 7.09
C SER A 127 1.81 -4.42 7.50
N TYR A 128 1.56 -3.17 7.16
CA TYR A 128 2.47 -2.06 7.41
C TYR A 128 1.84 -1.09 8.40
N ARG A 129 2.63 -0.54 9.31
CA ARG A 129 2.17 0.49 10.23
C ARG A 129 3.23 1.56 10.44
N ARG A 130 2.78 2.82 10.44
CA ARG A 130 3.61 3.98 10.71
C ARG A 130 2.78 5.09 11.33
N ASP A 131 3.36 5.74 12.34
CA ASP A 131 2.82 6.97 12.89
C ASP A 131 3.43 8.17 12.18
N PHE A 132 2.61 9.19 11.96
CA PHE A 132 3.04 10.46 11.39
C PHE A 132 2.18 11.61 11.91
N GLU A 133 2.68 12.81 11.79
CA GLU A 133 1.97 14.03 12.17
C GLU A 133 1.74 14.89 10.94
N VAL A 134 0.53 15.42 10.82
CA VAL A 134 0.21 16.46 9.85
C VAL A 134 0.66 17.80 10.42
N PRO A 135 1.46 18.60 9.68
CA PRO A 135 1.89 19.91 10.16
C PRO A 135 0.71 20.83 10.54
N ALA A 136 0.83 21.56 11.63
CA ALA A 136 -0.25 22.40 12.14
C ALA A 136 -0.67 23.51 11.15
N ASP A 137 0.26 23.98 10.33
CA ASP A 137 0.03 24.99 9.28
C ASP A 137 -0.71 24.44 8.05
N TRP A 138 -0.99 23.12 8.01
CA TRP A 138 -1.87 22.50 7.01
C TRP A 138 -3.33 22.47 7.45
N GLN A 139 -3.64 22.91 8.65
CA GLN A 139 -5.02 22.95 9.15
C GLN A 139 -5.93 23.77 8.22
N GLY A 140 -7.11 23.23 7.92
CA GLY A 140 -8.07 23.83 7.00
C GLY A 140 -7.76 23.63 5.51
N ARG A 141 -6.71 22.89 5.17
CA ARG A 141 -6.42 22.44 3.80
C ARG A 141 -6.94 21.02 3.58
N ARG A 142 -7.19 20.65 2.33
CA ARG A 142 -7.32 19.24 1.95
C ARG A 142 -5.93 18.62 2.05
N ASN A 143 -5.87 17.45 2.67
CA ASN A 143 -4.64 16.69 2.83
C ASN A 143 -4.77 15.37 2.06
N PHE A 144 -3.83 15.11 1.18
CA PHE A 144 -3.81 13.90 0.40
C PHE A 144 -2.65 13.01 0.82
N ILE A 145 -2.91 11.71 0.90
CA ILE A 145 -1.85 10.71 0.97
C ILE A 145 -1.71 10.02 -0.38
N THR A 146 -0.49 10.01 -0.91
CA THR A 146 -0.19 9.45 -2.23
C THR A 146 0.78 8.28 -2.11
N PHE A 147 0.43 7.16 -2.69
CA PHE A 147 1.29 6.00 -2.88
C PHE A 147 1.69 5.93 -4.34
N ASP A 148 2.96 6.17 -4.66
CA ASP A 148 3.46 6.20 -6.04
C ASP A 148 3.38 4.83 -6.74
N GLY A 149 3.42 3.74 -5.96
CA GLY A 149 3.22 2.38 -6.46
C GLY A 149 3.20 1.37 -5.32
N VAL A 150 2.13 0.57 -5.25
CA VAL A 150 2.02 -0.56 -4.32
C VAL A 150 1.68 -1.80 -5.13
N ASP A 151 2.50 -2.83 -5.03
CA ASP A 151 2.32 -4.04 -5.83
C ASP A 151 1.12 -4.85 -5.33
N CYS A 152 0.27 -5.18 -6.27
CA CYS A 152 -1.06 -5.76 -6.29
C CYS A 152 -2.15 -4.87 -5.73
N ALA A 153 -2.67 -5.19 -4.53
CA ALA A 153 -3.81 -4.52 -3.95
C ALA A 153 -3.52 -4.16 -2.50
N PHE A 154 -4.05 -3.04 -2.05
CA PHE A 154 -3.90 -2.65 -0.67
C PHE A 154 -5.13 -1.92 -0.12
N PHE A 155 -5.29 -2.04 1.18
CA PHE A 155 -6.23 -1.27 1.98
C PHE A 155 -5.48 -0.22 2.78
N LEU A 156 -6.08 0.94 2.95
CA LEU A 156 -5.57 2.03 3.76
C LEU A 156 -6.49 2.30 4.94
N TRP A 157 -5.90 2.39 6.13
CA TRP A 157 -6.56 2.86 7.34
C TRP A 157 -5.76 4.02 7.95
N ILE A 158 -6.47 4.99 8.50
CA ILE A 158 -5.88 6.10 9.26
C ILE A 158 -6.63 6.17 10.61
N ASN A 159 -5.89 6.13 11.72
CA ASN A 159 -6.43 6.20 13.07
C ASN A 159 -7.56 5.18 13.37
N GLY A 160 -7.49 4.01 12.73
CA GLY A 160 -8.49 2.96 12.91
C GLY A 160 -9.64 2.98 11.90
N GLU A 161 -9.81 4.05 11.17
CA GLU A 161 -10.86 4.20 10.15
C GLU A 161 -10.36 3.74 8.77
N LYS A 162 -11.21 3.02 8.03
CA LYS A 162 -10.91 2.59 6.67
C LYS A 162 -11.02 3.78 5.71
N VAL A 163 -9.89 4.21 5.17
CA VAL A 163 -9.82 5.33 4.22
C VAL A 163 -10.11 4.87 2.81
N GLY A 164 -9.47 3.77 2.38
CA GLY A 164 -9.66 3.36 0.99
C GLY A 164 -9.06 2.00 0.63
N PHE A 165 -9.19 1.71 -0.67
CA PHE A 165 -8.68 0.50 -1.31
C PHE A 165 -8.19 0.84 -2.71
N SER A 166 -7.13 0.18 -3.17
CA SER A 166 -6.64 0.30 -4.53
C SER A 166 -6.10 -1.02 -5.04
N VAL A 167 -6.40 -1.30 -6.29
CA VAL A 167 -5.68 -2.27 -7.14
C VAL A 167 -4.91 -1.51 -8.21
N ASN A 168 -4.01 -2.16 -8.93
CA ASN A 168 -3.16 -1.59 -9.97
C ASN A 168 -1.79 -1.10 -9.48
N SER A 169 -0.85 -2.02 -9.57
CA SER A 169 0.53 -1.87 -9.08
C SER A 169 1.35 -0.77 -9.76
N ARG A 170 0.93 -0.28 -10.91
CA ARG A 170 1.77 0.59 -11.77
C ARG A 170 1.34 2.05 -11.78
N ASN A 171 0.21 2.35 -11.20
CA ASN A 171 -0.29 3.72 -11.09
C ASN A 171 -0.31 4.17 -9.63
N ALA A 172 -0.08 5.45 -9.43
CA ALA A 172 -0.21 6.05 -8.12
C ALA A 172 -1.65 5.93 -7.59
N ALA A 173 -1.80 5.75 -6.29
CA ALA A 173 -3.08 5.81 -5.60
C ALA A 173 -3.06 6.97 -4.61
N GLU A 174 -4.03 7.86 -4.74
CA GLU A 174 -4.17 9.06 -3.90
C GLU A 174 -5.52 9.06 -3.20
N PHE A 175 -5.51 9.47 -1.95
CA PHE A 175 -6.69 9.51 -1.09
C PHE A 175 -6.75 10.85 -0.34
N ASP A 176 -7.92 11.48 -0.31
CA ASP A 176 -8.21 12.65 0.53
C ASP A 176 -8.45 12.19 1.98
N LEU A 177 -7.85 12.88 2.97
CA LEU A 177 -7.84 12.50 4.39
C LEU A 177 -8.72 13.40 5.25
#